data_bed76b56a04b18dacad0cdfacd5d64a4
#
_entry.id   bed76b56a04b18dacad0cdfacd5d64a4
#
_cell.length_a   1.000
_cell.length_b   1.000
_cell.length_c   1.000
_cell.angle_alpha   90.00
_cell.angle_beta   90.00
_cell.angle_gamma   90.00
#
_symmetry.space_group_name_H-M   'P 1'
#
loop_
_entity.id
_entity.type
_entity.pdbx_description
1 polymer ?
#
loop_
_entity_poly.entity_id
_entity_poly.type
_entity_poly.pdbx_seq_one_letter_code
_entity_poly.pdbx_strand_id
1 'polypeptide(L)'
;MKTDMKTSLASAGLVLAIGVLSATAAAQRAPSPFPQSPSESASSSSDSGNGAADYVVGAQDILKIIVFDEPTMSGTYRVDSDGGFQYPMLGRVIVAGRSVRNIEQLLKTKLEDGYIRTAQVAVDVDQFRSRSIFVVGEVRSPGKYPMTGQMSLIEALAAAGSTTPTASSEILILRPRDPVAVQPLTPDQVDQTNVHHINLADLQLGRLSENITLMEGDTIFVPKAEKFYMTGQIRNPGAYTYERGLTVLQAISLAGGLTEKGSNRRLKVIRTVNGKKTEQGINLNDAVQPGDTVVIPQRLL
;
A
#
# COMPACT_ATOMS: atom_id res chain seq x y z
N MET A 1 61.81 -5.70 -16.52
CA MET A 1 62.78 -4.72 -16.04
C MET A 1 62.08 -4.07 -14.87
N LYS A 2 62.35 -4.53 -13.67
CA LYS A 2 63.22 -3.92 -12.67
C LYS A 2 62.65 -2.56 -12.23
N THR A 3 62.35 -2.19 -11.02
CA THR A 3 62.85 -2.62 -9.68
C THR A 3 62.05 -1.76 -8.66
N ASP A 4 61.47 -2.31 -7.62
CA ASP A 4 61.92 -2.22 -6.22
C ASP A 4 62.11 -0.78 -5.71
N MET A 5 61.77 -0.38 -4.55
CA MET A 5 61.94 -0.98 -3.23
C MET A 5 61.61 0.10 -2.17
N LYS A 6 60.93 -0.30 -1.09
CA LYS A 6 61.34 -0.10 0.33
C LYS A 6 61.64 1.34 0.82
N THR A 7 61.30 1.74 1.98
CA THR A 7 61.46 1.35 3.39
C THR A 7 60.92 2.45 4.25
N SER A 8 60.20 2.27 5.33
CA SER A 8 60.57 1.79 6.67
C SER A 8 60.95 2.87 7.68
N LEU A 9 60.46 2.66 8.88
CA LEU A 9 60.92 3.03 10.25
C LEU A 9 60.57 4.45 10.72
N ALA A 10 60.04 4.62 11.83
CA ALA A 10 60.03 4.13 13.19
C ALA A 10 60.14 5.31 14.15
N SER A 11 59.34 5.30 15.17
CA SER A 11 59.81 5.13 16.57
C SER A 11 59.87 6.39 17.44
N ALA A 12 59.52 6.11 18.64
CA ALA A 12 59.80 6.74 19.94
C ALA A 12 58.73 7.80 20.37
N GLY A 13 57.91 7.62 21.39
CA GLY A 13 58.24 7.10 22.72
C GLY A 13 58.61 8.24 23.66
N LEU A 14 57.67 8.69 24.48
CA LEU A 14 58.04 9.29 25.77
C LEU A 14 56.92 9.11 26.80
N VAL A 15 57.19 8.30 27.79
CA VAL A 15 56.50 8.13 29.06
C VAL A 15 56.91 9.29 29.99
N LEU A 16 55.97 9.92 30.66
CA LEU A 16 56.24 10.51 31.97
C LEU A 16 55.02 10.37 32.88
N ALA A 17 55.22 9.68 33.96
CA ALA A 17 54.32 9.48 35.09
C ALA A 17 54.43 10.62 36.09
N ILE A 18 53.57 10.57 37.08
CA ILE A 18 53.60 11.15 38.44
C ILE A 18 52.59 12.26 38.68
N GLY A 19 51.73 11.96 39.64
CA GLY A 19 51.24 12.83 40.64
C GLY A 19 49.86 12.49 41.21
N VAL A 20 49.89 11.67 42.27
CA VAL A 20 48.77 11.40 43.19
C VAL A 20 48.46 12.68 43.96
N LEU A 21 47.20 13.08 44.07
CA LEU A 21 46.70 13.74 45.27
C LEU A 21 45.23 13.45 45.51
N SER A 22 44.98 12.78 46.62
CA SER A 22 43.67 12.46 47.18
C SER A 22 43.05 13.72 47.80
N ALA A 23 41.81 14.00 47.54
CA ALA A 23 40.99 14.85 48.39
C ALA A 23 39.55 14.26 48.44
N THR A 24 39.24 13.65 49.56
CA THR A 24 37.91 13.29 50.01
C THR A 24 37.12 14.56 50.33
N ALA A 25 35.96 14.72 49.68
CA ALA A 25 34.94 15.63 50.17
C ALA A 25 33.59 14.89 50.10
N ALA A 26 33.10 14.55 51.26
CA ALA A 26 31.74 14.08 51.49
C ALA A 26 30.78 15.25 51.24
N ALA A 27 29.83 15.09 50.34
CA ALA A 27 28.69 15.97 50.19
C ALA A 27 27.41 15.15 50.25
N GLN A 28 26.60 15.50 51.21
CA GLN A 28 25.35 14.92 51.63
C GLN A 28 24.32 14.84 50.50
N ARG A 29 23.73 13.68 50.36
CA ARG A 29 22.54 13.42 49.54
C ARG A 29 21.31 13.97 50.25
N ALA A 30 20.64 14.95 49.66
CA ALA A 30 19.26 15.30 49.97
C ALA A 30 18.30 14.34 49.27
N PRO A 31 17.23 13.87 49.96
CA PRO A 31 16.26 12.98 49.30
C PRO A 31 15.25 13.80 48.51
N SER A 32 15.13 13.51 47.23
CA SER A 32 14.06 13.99 46.38
C SER A 32 12.81 13.08 46.56
N PRO A 33 11.64 13.63 46.77
CA PRO A 33 10.41 12.86 46.83
C PRO A 33 9.75 12.83 45.42
N PHE A 34 10.04 11.82 44.64
CA PHE A 34 9.20 11.48 43.50
C PHE A 34 8.65 10.08 43.75
N PRO A 35 7.30 9.88 43.69
CA PRO A 35 6.70 8.57 43.81
C PRO A 35 7.07 7.75 42.60
N GLN A 36 7.67 6.59 42.81
CA GLN A 36 7.86 5.54 41.81
C GLN A 36 6.50 4.97 41.49
N SER A 37 6.01 5.21 40.30
CA SER A 37 4.90 4.48 39.72
C SER A 37 5.33 3.02 39.45
N PRO A 38 4.46 2.03 39.73
CA PRO A 38 4.77 0.65 39.42
C PRO A 38 4.98 0.50 37.92
N SER A 39 6.06 -0.13 37.53
CA SER A 39 6.28 -0.62 36.18
C SER A 39 5.24 -1.69 35.87
N GLU A 40 4.12 -1.29 35.34
CA GLU A 40 3.26 -2.19 34.60
C GLU A 40 4.04 -2.67 33.36
N SER A 41 4.49 -3.90 33.45
CA SER A 41 4.95 -4.67 32.30
C SER A 41 3.77 -4.79 31.35
N ALA A 42 3.61 -3.82 30.47
CA ALA A 42 2.76 -3.96 29.30
C ALA A 42 3.39 -5.05 28.42
N SER A 43 2.93 -6.28 28.66
CA SER A 43 2.99 -7.33 27.67
C SER A 43 2.19 -6.85 26.47
N SER A 44 2.91 -6.29 25.48
CA SER A 44 2.40 -6.12 24.14
C SER A 44 2.13 -7.50 23.56
N SER A 45 0.97 -8.03 23.87
CA SER A 45 0.35 -9.08 23.06
C SER A 45 0.11 -8.46 21.70
N SER A 46 1.01 -8.77 20.76
CA SER A 46 0.80 -8.59 19.34
C SER A 46 -0.48 -9.33 18.95
N ASP A 47 -1.56 -8.56 18.83
CA ASP A 47 -2.85 -8.99 18.31
C ASP A 47 -2.73 -9.20 16.77
N SER A 48 -1.88 -10.15 16.39
CA SER A 48 -1.72 -10.61 15.00
C SER A 48 -2.59 -11.84 14.70
N GLY A 49 -3.45 -12.26 15.63
CA GLY A 49 -4.16 -13.55 15.56
C GLY A 49 -5.63 -13.51 15.16
N ASN A 50 -6.27 -12.34 15.11
CA ASN A 50 -7.74 -12.32 15.00
C ASN A 50 -8.26 -12.34 13.54
N GLY A 51 -7.48 -11.92 12.58
CA GLY A 51 -7.89 -11.88 11.16
C GLY A 51 -8.05 -13.27 10.52
N ALA A 52 -7.21 -14.23 10.90
CA ALA A 52 -7.24 -15.57 10.32
C ALA A 52 -8.39 -16.44 10.85
N ALA A 53 -8.81 -16.22 12.10
CA ALA A 53 -9.88 -17.00 12.73
C ALA A 53 -11.27 -16.72 12.12
N ASP A 54 -11.49 -15.52 11.59
CA ASP A 54 -12.75 -15.10 10.95
C ASP A 54 -12.71 -15.27 9.41
N TYR A 55 -11.55 -15.69 8.87
CA TYR A 55 -11.44 -15.96 7.45
C TYR A 55 -12.37 -17.10 7.04
N VAL A 56 -13.14 -16.85 5.99
CA VAL A 56 -14.03 -17.85 5.38
C VAL A 56 -13.28 -18.54 4.26
N VAL A 57 -13.02 -19.82 4.45
CA VAL A 57 -12.27 -20.66 3.50
C VAL A 57 -13.05 -20.84 2.21
N GLY A 58 -12.36 -20.72 1.09
CA GLY A 58 -12.90 -20.92 -0.25
C GLY A 58 -12.17 -22.00 -1.05
N ALA A 59 -12.62 -22.20 -2.27
CA ALA A 59 -11.96 -23.13 -3.21
C ALA A 59 -10.54 -22.66 -3.54
N GLN A 60 -9.62 -23.60 -3.72
CA GLN A 60 -8.18 -23.41 -4.00
C GLN A 60 -7.33 -22.98 -2.79
N ASP A 61 -7.91 -22.62 -1.63
CA ASP A 61 -7.13 -22.35 -0.43
C ASP A 61 -6.34 -23.59 0.01
N ILE A 62 -5.22 -23.35 0.65
CA ILE A 62 -4.38 -24.38 1.22
C ILE A 62 -4.42 -24.28 2.73
N LEU A 63 -4.93 -25.32 3.38
CA LEU A 63 -5.06 -25.40 4.83
C LEU A 63 -3.93 -26.24 5.40
N LYS A 64 -3.34 -25.77 6.47
CA LYS A 64 -2.42 -26.54 7.32
C LYS A 64 -3.20 -27.02 8.53
N ILE A 65 -3.32 -28.33 8.66
CA ILE A 65 -4.06 -28.98 9.76
C ILE A 65 -3.07 -29.74 10.62
N ILE A 66 -3.13 -29.51 11.91
CA ILE A 66 -2.31 -30.18 12.92
C ILE A 66 -3.25 -30.87 13.90
N VAL A 67 -3.10 -32.18 14.03
CA VAL A 67 -3.77 -32.98 15.07
C VAL A 67 -2.71 -33.39 16.06
N PHE A 68 -2.87 -32.96 17.32
CA PHE A 68 -1.90 -33.26 18.36
C PHE A 68 -1.87 -34.77 18.62
N ASP A 69 -0.66 -35.28 18.83
CA ASP A 69 -0.33 -36.70 19.01
C ASP A 69 -0.63 -37.62 17.81
N GLU A 70 -1.08 -37.05 16.67
CA GLU A 70 -1.40 -37.82 15.45
C GLU A 70 -0.70 -37.23 14.20
N PRO A 71 0.60 -37.49 14.01
CA PRO A 71 1.34 -36.94 12.87
C PRO A 71 0.80 -37.41 11.51
N THR A 72 0.20 -38.61 11.46
CA THR A 72 -0.37 -39.16 10.22
C THR A 72 -1.60 -38.45 9.72
N MET A 73 -2.29 -37.71 10.60
CA MET A 73 -3.44 -36.89 10.27
C MET A 73 -3.09 -35.39 10.08
N SER A 74 -1.86 -35.01 10.47
CA SER A 74 -1.36 -33.67 10.31
C SER A 74 -0.78 -33.48 8.92
N GLY A 75 -1.04 -32.32 8.27
CA GLY A 75 -0.55 -32.07 6.92
C GLY A 75 -1.11 -30.81 6.30
N THR A 76 -0.78 -30.63 5.04
CA THR A 76 -1.27 -29.51 4.20
C THR A 76 -2.27 -30.05 3.20
N TYR A 77 -3.45 -29.45 3.17
CA TYR A 77 -4.59 -29.89 2.36
C TYR A 77 -5.09 -28.75 1.48
N ARG A 78 -5.20 -29.01 0.19
CA ARG A 78 -5.77 -28.07 -0.75
C ARG A 78 -7.27 -28.28 -0.85
N VAL A 79 -8.03 -27.21 -0.78
CA VAL A 79 -9.49 -27.22 -1.01
C VAL A 79 -9.74 -27.27 -2.52
N ASP A 80 -10.45 -28.28 -2.97
CA ASP A 80 -10.81 -28.47 -4.37
C ASP A 80 -11.88 -27.46 -4.85
N SER A 81 -12.18 -27.47 -6.14
CA SER A 81 -13.17 -26.56 -6.74
C SER A 81 -14.60 -26.77 -6.23
N ASP A 82 -14.92 -27.95 -5.69
CA ASP A 82 -16.21 -28.27 -5.06
C ASP A 82 -16.28 -27.87 -3.58
N GLY A 83 -15.22 -27.22 -3.06
CA GLY A 83 -15.15 -26.71 -1.70
C GLY A 83 -14.79 -27.73 -0.62
N GLY A 84 -14.30 -28.92 -1.01
CA GLY A 84 -13.87 -29.97 -0.11
C GLY A 84 -12.41 -30.38 -0.30
N PHE A 85 -11.93 -31.21 0.59
CA PHE A 85 -10.63 -31.89 0.45
C PHE A 85 -10.71 -33.32 0.99
N GLN A 86 -9.78 -34.17 0.55
CA GLN A 86 -9.66 -35.53 1.05
C GLN A 86 -8.85 -35.53 2.32
N TYR A 87 -9.43 -36.03 3.42
CA TYR A 87 -8.79 -36.10 4.73
C TYR A 87 -8.61 -37.56 5.16
N PRO A 88 -7.46 -37.92 5.78
CA PRO A 88 -7.23 -39.27 6.26
C PRO A 88 -8.35 -39.72 7.20
N MET A 89 -8.77 -40.95 7.11
CA MET A 89 -9.81 -41.62 7.90
C MET A 89 -11.24 -41.06 7.71
N LEU A 90 -11.41 -39.76 7.51
CA LEU A 90 -12.72 -39.11 7.36
C LEU A 90 -13.23 -39.07 5.92
N GLY A 91 -12.36 -39.38 4.96
CA GLY A 91 -12.72 -39.24 3.56
C GLY A 91 -12.87 -37.78 3.12
N ARG A 92 -13.91 -37.49 2.35
CA ARG A 92 -14.15 -36.14 1.85
C ARG A 92 -14.83 -35.24 2.87
N VAL A 93 -14.21 -34.07 3.12
CA VAL A 93 -14.71 -33.06 4.06
C VAL A 93 -14.97 -31.76 3.31
N ILE A 94 -16.19 -31.23 3.37
CA ILE A 94 -16.57 -29.96 2.77
C ILE A 94 -16.34 -28.83 3.76
N VAL A 95 -15.53 -27.84 3.36
CA VAL A 95 -15.07 -26.72 4.22
C VAL A 95 -15.33 -25.35 3.61
N ALA A 96 -15.59 -25.24 2.33
CA ALA A 96 -15.88 -23.96 1.69
C ALA A 96 -17.09 -23.26 2.37
N GLY A 97 -16.97 -21.94 2.56
CA GLY A 97 -17.98 -21.16 3.24
C GLY A 97 -17.95 -21.26 4.78
N ARG A 98 -16.97 -21.97 5.35
CA ARG A 98 -16.79 -22.09 6.81
C ARG A 98 -15.60 -21.26 7.28
N SER A 99 -15.70 -20.72 8.48
CA SER A 99 -14.54 -20.09 9.13
C SER A 99 -13.55 -21.15 9.61
N VAL A 100 -12.28 -20.77 9.77
CA VAL A 100 -11.23 -21.66 10.29
C VAL A 100 -11.65 -22.33 11.59
N ARG A 101 -12.24 -21.58 12.53
CA ARG A 101 -12.78 -22.13 13.81
C ARG A 101 -13.87 -23.19 13.58
N ASN A 102 -14.76 -22.95 12.63
CA ASN A 102 -15.83 -23.90 12.33
C ASN A 102 -15.27 -25.19 11.71
N ILE A 103 -14.16 -25.08 10.97
CA ILE A 103 -13.46 -26.23 10.40
C ILE A 103 -12.77 -27.04 11.50
N GLU A 104 -12.11 -26.38 12.46
CA GLU A 104 -11.52 -27.03 13.63
C GLU A 104 -12.55 -27.84 14.39
N GLN A 105 -13.70 -27.23 14.70
CA GLN A 105 -14.79 -27.90 15.41
C GLN A 105 -15.37 -29.06 14.61
N LEU A 106 -15.55 -28.89 13.31
CA LEU A 106 -16.03 -29.93 12.41
C LEU A 106 -15.10 -31.14 12.39
N LEU A 107 -13.79 -30.90 12.22
CA LEU A 107 -12.80 -31.96 12.21
C LEU A 107 -12.70 -32.65 13.56
N LYS A 108 -12.68 -31.88 14.68
CA LYS A 108 -12.69 -32.41 16.02
C LYS A 108 -13.86 -33.36 16.24
N THR A 109 -15.08 -32.91 15.97
CA THR A 109 -16.29 -33.74 16.14
C THR A 109 -16.25 -35.01 15.31
N LYS A 110 -15.81 -34.91 14.03
CA LYS A 110 -15.72 -36.08 13.14
C LYS A 110 -14.62 -37.06 13.58
N LEU A 111 -13.51 -36.58 14.13
CA LEU A 111 -12.44 -37.44 14.62
C LEU A 111 -12.80 -38.12 15.94
N GLU A 112 -13.56 -37.43 16.80
CA GLU A 112 -14.07 -38.00 18.09
C GLU A 112 -15.18 -39.02 17.84
N ASP A 113 -15.84 -38.97 16.68
CA ASP A 113 -16.87 -39.94 16.28
C ASP A 113 -16.23 -41.26 15.73
N GLY A 114 -15.55 -41.97 16.62
CA GLY A 114 -15.04 -43.33 16.35
C GLY A 114 -13.55 -43.49 16.04
N TYR A 115 -12.77 -42.41 15.98
CA TYR A 115 -11.33 -42.52 15.64
C TYR A 115 -10.41 -42.13 16.81
N ILE A 116 -10.68 -41.03 17.52
CA ILE A 116 -9.87 -40.49 18.60
C ILE A 116 -10.77 -40.14 19.79
N ARG A 117 -10.38 -40.52 21.00
CA ARG A 117 -11.21 -40.24 22.22
C ARG A 117 -11.28 -38.74 22.55
N THR A 118 -10.19 -38.00 22.30
CA THR A 118 -10.10 -36.57 22.58
C THR A 118 -9.17 -35.98 21.49
N ALA A 119 -9.78 -35.35 20.47
CA ALA A 119 -9.03 -34.75 19.39
C ALA A 119 -8.72 -33.26 19.69
N GLN A 120 -7.47 -32.87 19.60
CA GLN A 120 -7.05 -31.46 19.57
C GLN A 120 -6.60 -31.15 18.16
N VAL A 121 -7.39 -30.31 17.47
CA VAL A 121 -7.17 -29.96 16.07
C VAL A 121 -6.92 -28.46 15.98
N ALA A 122 -5.83 -28.10 15.35
CA ALA A 122 -5.53 -26.72 14.96
C ALA A 122 -5.55 -26.62 13.42
N VAL A 123 -6.24 -25.62 12.90
CA VAL A 123 -6.33 -25.34 11.47
C VAL A 123 -5.83 -23.94 11.19
N ASP A 124 -4.92 -23.83 10.26
CA ASP A 124 -4.39 -22.56 9.75
C ASP A 124 -4.54 -22.49 8.23
N VAL A 125 -4.59 -21.29 7.68
CA VAL A 125 -4.56 -21.10 6.23
C VAL A 125 -3.11 -20.86 5.81
N ASP A 126 -2.50 -21.86 5.19
CA ASP A 126 -1.13 -21.77 4.67
C ASP A 126 -1.03 -20.83 3.46
N GLN A 127 -2.02 -20.90 2.56
CA GLN A 127 -2.08 -20.02 1.40
C GLN A 127 -3.53 -19.60 1.11
N PHE A 128 -3.75 -18.29 1.11
CA PHE A 128 -5.00 -17.66 0.73
C PHE A 128 -5.05 -17.53 -0.80
N ARG A 129 -5.86 -18.33 -1.47
CA ARG A 129 -5.97 -18.35 -2.94
C ARG A 129 -7.38 -18.13 -3.45
N SER A 130 -8.38 -18.37 -2.61
CA SER A 130 -9.79 -18.27 -2.99
C SER A 130 -10.22 -16.83 -3.20
N ARG A 131 -9.75 -15.91 -2.36
CA ARG A 131 -10.10 -14.50 -2.41
C ARG A 131 -8.91 -13.65 -2.81
N SER A 132 -9.12 -12.78 -3.76
CA SER A 132 -8.05 -11.91 -4.26
C SER A 132 -8.61 -10.62 -4.84
N ILE A 133 -7.77 -9.61 -4.85
CA ILE A 133 -7.97 -8.36 -5.57
C ILE A 133 -6.88 -8.21 -6.64
N PHE A 134 -7.11 -7.29 -7.55
CA PHE A 134 -6.13 -6.89 -8.55
C PHE A 134 -5.70 -5.45 -8.31
N VAL A 135 -4.39 -5.19 -8.42
CA VAL A 135 -3.83 -3.84 -8.40
C VAL A 135 -3.10 -3.62 -9.71
N VAL A 136 -3.53 -2.64 -10.49
CA VAL A 136 -3.01 -2.40 -11.84
C VAL A 136 -2.76 -0.92 -12.10
N GLY A 137 -1.91 -0.60 -13.07
CA GLY A 137 -1.56 0.76 -13.45
C GLY A 137 -0.28 1.26 -12.79
N GLU A 138 -0.26 2.53 -12.40
CA GLU A 138 0.92 3.24 -11.90
C GLU A 138 1.19 2.94 -10.41
N VAL A 139 1.48 1.67 -10.11
CA VAL A 139 1.96 1.16 -8.82
C VAL A 139 3.31 0.47 -8.99
N ARG A 140 4.08 0.33 -7.92
CA ARG A 140 5.42 -0.27 -8.00
C ARG A 140 5.38 -1.75 -8.36
N SER A 141 4.41 -2.48 -7.85
CA SER A 141 4.25 -3.93 -8.07
C SER A 141 2.81 -4.23 -8.47
N PRO A 142 2.45 -4.05 -9.76
CA PRO A 142 1.11 -4.43 -10.22
C PRO A 142 0.96 -5.95 -10.20
N GLY A 143 -0.24 -6.44 -9.85
CA GLY A 143 -0.49 -7.86 -9.78
C GLY A 143 -1.76 -8.25 -9.05
N LYS A 144 -1.88 -9.55 -8.81
CA LYS A 144 -2.94 -10.18 -8.03
C LYS A 144 -2.49 -10.30 -6.57
N TYR A 145 -3.30 -9.82 -5.63
CA TYR A 145 -3.03 -9.85 -4.21
C TYR A 145 -4.07 -10.69 -3.48
N PRO A 146 -3.64 -11.65 -2.63
CA PRO A 146 -4.58 -12.44 -1.84
C PRO A 146 -5.17 -11.59 -0.72
N MET A 147 -6.43 -11.84 -0.40
CA MET A 147 -7.11 -11.23 0.74
C MET A 147 -7.07 -12.18 1.95
N THR A 148 -6.38 -11.80 2.99
CA THR A 148 -6.26 -12.61 4.23
C THR A 148 -7.39 -12.36 5.24
N GLY A 149 -8.35 -11.52 4.87
CA GLY A 149 -9.47 -11.09 5.71
C GLY A 149 -10.16 -9.87 5.09
N GLN A 150 -10.59 -8.95 5.93
CA GLN A 150 -11.03 -7.63 5.46
C GLN A 150 -9.80 -6.83 5.08
N MET A 151 -9.72 -6.39 3.85
CA MET A 151 -8.61 -5.60 3.32
C MET A 151 -9.10 -4.22 2.93
N SER A 152 -8.40 -3.20 3.36
CA SER A 152 -8.67 -1.81 2.98
C SER A 152 -7.86 -1.38 1.77
N LEU A 153 -8.27 -0.29 1.12
CA LEU A 153 -7.53 0.30 -0.01
C LEU A 153 -6.08 0.64 0.35
N ILE A 154 -5.85 1.23 1.55
CA ILE A 154 -4.51 1.58 2.01
C ILE A 154 -3.63 0.34 2.14
N GLU A 155 -4.14 -0.74 2.71
CA GLU A 155 -3.40 -2.01 2.85
C GLU A 155 -3.05 -2.61 1.49
N ALA A 156 -3.99 -2.60 0.55
CA ALA A 156 -3.74 -3.07 -0.82
C ALA A 156 -2.66 -2.26 -1.54
N LEU A 157 -2.71 -0.92 -1.43
CA LEU A 157 -1.69 -0.05 -2.01
C LEU A 157 -0.33 -0.24 -1.33
N ALA A 158 -0.30 -0.43 -0.01
CA ALA A 158 0.93 -0.72 0.71
C ALA A 158 1.54 -2.06 0.27
N ALA A 159 0.72 -3.10 0.10
CA ALA A 159 1.15 -4.41 -0.43
C ALA A 159 1.71 -4.28 -1.86
N ALA A 160 1.12 -3.42 -2.70
CA ALA A 160 1.61 -3.12 -4.05
C ALA A 160 2.84 -2.19 -4.09
N GLY A 161 3.41 -1.83 -2.93
CA GLY A 161 4.57 -0.94 -2.82
C GLY A 161 4.25 0.53 -3.05
N SER A 162 2.99 0.93 -2.91
CA SER A 162 2.48 2.28 -3.14
C SER A 162 2.47 2.71 -4.62
N THR A 163 1.98 3.90 -4.89
CA THR A 163 1.90 4.47 -6.26
C THR A 163 3.26 4.95 -6.75
N THR A 164 3.42 5.05 -8.08
CA THR A 164 4.60 5.64 -8.70
C THR A 164 4.51 7.18 -8.69
N PRO A 165 5.63 7.91 -8.88
CA PRO A 165 5.61 9.37 -9.00
C PRO A 165 4.82 9.88 -10.22
N THR A 166 4.52 9.01 -11.17
CA THR A 166 3.74 9.32 -12.38
C THR A 166 2.27 8.96 -12.25
N ALA A 167 1.86 8.47 -11.09
CA ALA A 167 0.47 8.12 -10.81
C ALA A 167 -0.42 9.37 -10.72
N SER A 168 -1.68 9.20 -11.11
CA SER A 168 -2.71 10.20 -10.89
C SER A 168 -3.02 10.34 -9.39
N SER A 169 -3.51 11.51 -9.01
CA SER A 169 -4.11 11.73 -7.68
C SER A 169 -5.47 11.04 -7.50
N GLU A 170 -6.04 10.49 -8.57
CA GLU A 170 -7.31 9.77 -8.55
C GLU A 170 -7.07 8.29 -8.80
N ILE A 171 -7.65 7.44 -7.94
CA ILE A 171 -7.64 5.99 -8.02
C ILE A 171 -9.06 5.52 -8.30
N LEU A 172 -9.20 4.52 -9.15
CA LEU A 172 -10.48 3.90 -9.45
C LEU A 172 -10.54 2.50 -8.82
N ILE A 173 -11.61 2.22 -8.08
CA ILE A 173 -11.91 0.85 -7.64
C ILE A 173 -13.03 0.35 -8.54
N LEU A 174 -12.72 -0.67 -9.32
CA LEU A 174 -13.63 -1.31 -10.27
C LEU A 174 -14.17 -2.58 -9.61
N ARG A 175 -15.45 -2.57 -9.27
CA ARG A 175 -16.11 -3.71 -8.61
C ARG A 175 -16.83 -4.58 -9.63
N PRO A 176 -16.50 -5.89 -9.72
CA PRO A 176 -17.19 -6.80 -10.61
C PRO A 176 -18.63 -7.03 -10.16
N ARG A 177 -19.51 -7.34 -11.10
CA ARG A 177 -20.87 -7.83 -10.78
C ARG A 177 -20.84 -9.24 -10.20
N ASP A 178 -19.95 -10.07 -10.74
CA ASP A 178 -19.71 -11.42 -10.25
C ASP A 178 -18.35 -11.48 -9.54
N PRO A 179 -18.30 -11.95 -8.27
CA PRO A 179 -17.06 -11.99 -7.49
C PRO A 179 -16.02 -12.99 -8.02
N VAL A 180 -16.38 -13.84 -8.99
CA VAL A 180 -15.48 -14.84 -9.60
C VAL A 180 -14.61 -14.24 -10.72
N ALA A 181 -14.34 -12.94 -10.71
CA ALA A 181 -13.47 -12.33 -11.71
C ALA A 181 -12.05 -12.89 -11.63
N VAL A 182 -11.66 -13.66 -12.63
CA VAL A 182 -10.34 -14.30 -12.74
C VAL A 182 -9.29 -13.33 -13.30
N GLN A 183 -9.73 -12.20 -13.87
CA GLN A 183 -8.90 -11.23 -14.56
C GLN A 183 -9.16 -9.82 -14.04
N PRO A 184 -8.14 -8.94 -14.07
CA PRO A 184 -8.31 -7.53 -13.73
C PRO A 184 -9.29 -6.86 -14.70
N LEU A 185 -10.16 -6.04 -14.16
CA LEU A 185 -11.11 -5.24 -14.93
C LEU A 185 -10.47 -3.96 -15.45
N THR A 186 -10.92 -3.50 -16.62
CA THR A 186 -10.61 -2.17 -17.13
C THR A 186 -11.81 -1.24 -16.95
N PRO A 187 -11.60 0.10 -16.87
CA PRO A 187 -12.69 1.05 -16.68
C PRO A 187 -13.81 0.94 -17.73
N ASP A 188 -13.49 0.50 -18.95
CA ASP A 188 -14.43 0.34 -20.05
C ASP A 188 -15.33 -0.89 -19.90
N GLN A 189 -14.97 -1.83 -19.03
CA GLN A 189 -15.66 -3.11 -18.82
C GLN A 189 -16.64 -3.06 -17.66
N VAL A 190 -16.65 -1.98 -16.89
CA VAL A 190 -17.46 -1.84 -15.68
C VAL A 190 -18.45 -0.71 -15.85
N ASP A 191 -19.70 -0.95 -15.42
CA ASP A 191 -20.67 0.13 -15.38
C ASP A 191 -20.23 1.23 -14.41
N GLN A 192 -20.46 2.48 -14.74
CA GLN A 192 -20.08 3.63 -13.94
C GLN A 192 -20.62 3.59 -12.51
N THR A 193 -21.73 2.88 -12.27
CA THR A 193 -22.28 2.68 -10.91
C THR A 193 -21.43 1.82 -10.00
N ASN A 194 -20.54 1.00 -10.57
CA ASN A 194 -19.64 0.11 -9.86
C ASN A 194 -18.18 0.61 -9.88
N VAL A 195 -17.96 1.86 -10.26
CA VAL A 195 -16.67 2.53 -10.23
C VAL A 195 -16.65 3.52 -9.07
N HIS A 196 -15.78 3.28 -8.10
CA HIS A 196 -15.56 4.22 -7.00
C HIS A 196 -14.32 5.06 -7.30
N HIS A 197 -14.50 6.38 -7.32
CA HIS A 197 -13.44 7.35 -7.52
C HIS A 197 -12.89 7.80 -6.17
N ILE A 198 -11.63 7.57 -5.93
CA ILE A 198 -10.95 7.88 -4.66
C ILE A 198 -9.85 8.90 -4.92
N ASN A 199 -9.84 9.97 -4.12
CA ASN A 199 -8.78 10.95 -4.16
C ASN A 199 -7.62 10.51 -3.25
N LEU A 200 -6.47 10.21 -3.85
CA LEU A 200 -5.28 9.77 -3.13
C LEU A 200 -4.75 10.84 -2.16
N ALA A 201 -4.87 12.13 -2.51
CA ALA A 201 -4.44 13.21 -1.63
C ALA A 201 -5.28 13.27 -0.35
N ASP A 202 -6.59 13.09 -0.46
CA ASP A 202 -7.49 13.04 0.70
C ASP A 202 -7.21 11.82 1.58
N LEU A 203 -6.91 10.69 0.96
CA LEU A 203 -6.50 9.47 1.67
C LEU A 203 -5.19 9.67 2.43
N GLN A 204 -4.20 10.34 1.82
CA GLN A 204 -2.90 10.66 2.44
C GLN A 204 -3.01 11.68 3.57
N LEU A 205 -4.00 12.57 3.52
CA LEU A 205 -4.32 13.52 4.59
C LEU A 205 -5.07 12.87 5.77
N GLY A 206 -5.29 11.56 5.72
CA GLY A 206 -5.95 10.80 6.79
C GLY A 206 -7.47 10.91 6.78
N ARG A 207 -8.09 11.27 5.66
CA ARG A 207 -9.55 11.23 5.50
C ARG A 207 -9.99 9.78 5.34
N LEU A 208 -10.26 9.12 6.45
CA LEU A 208 -10.60 7.69 6.51
C LEU A 208 -11.91 7.34 5.79
N SER A 209 -12.77 8.32 5.47
CA SER A 209 -13.97 8.13 4.64
C SER A 209 -13.64 7.62 3.23
N GLU A 210 -12.44 7.91 2.75
CA GLU A 210 -11.94 7.47 1.44
C GLU A 210 -11.27 6.09 1.51
N ASN A 211 -11.02 5.55 2.71
CA ASN A 211 -10.42 4.23 2.88
C ASN A 211 -11.50 3.13 2.81
N ILE A 212 -11.85 2.77 1.60
CA ILE A 212 -12.90 1.77 1.33
C ILE A 212 -12.40 0.37 1.65
N THR A 213 -13.26 -0.45 2.26
CA THR A 213 -13.05 -1.89 2.39
C THR A 213 -13.26 -2.56 1.03
N LEU A 214 -12.26 -3.31 0.62
CA LEU A 214 -12.24 -4.01 -0.66
C LEU A 214 -13.07 -5.30 -0.58
N MET A 215 -13.61 -5.68 -1.72
CA MET A 215 -14.32 -6.96 -1.90
C MET A 215 -13.53 -7.88 -2.84
N GLU A 216 -13.86 -9.16 -2.78
CA GLU A 216 -13.29 -10.15 -3.68
C GLU A 216 -13.52 -9.78 -5.15
N GLY A 217 -12.45 -9.86 -5.95
CA GLY A 217 -12.48 -9.52 -7.36
C GLY A 217 -12.36 -8.02 -7.67
N ASP A 218 -12.33 -7.14 -6.65
CA ASP A 218 -12.12 -5.71 -6.89
C ASP A 218 -10.80 -5.49 -7.64
N THR A 219 -10.83 -4.58 -8.60
CA THR A 219 -9.64 -4.11 -9.30
C THR A 219 -9.35 -2.67 -8.92
N ILE A 220 -8.21 -2.45 -8.29
CA ILE A 220 -7.68 -1.11 -8.01
C ILE A 220 -6.91 -0.67 -9.23
N PHE A 221 -7.45 0.28 -9.96
CA PHE A 221 -6.83 0.85 -11.14
C PHE A 221 -6.25 2.22 -10.80
N VAL A 222 -4.92 2.34 -10.90
CA VAL A 222 -4.20 3.59 -10.69
C VAL A 222 -3.78 4.15 -12.05
N PRO A 223 -4.51 5.14 -12.60
CA PRO A 223 -4.16 5.70 -13.90
C PRO A 223 -2.88 6.52 -13.83
N LYS A 224 -2.28 6.71 -14.98
CA LYS A 224 -1.18 7.65 -15.12
C LYS A 224 -1.69 9.08 -15.00
N ALA A 225 -0.91 9.94 -14.33
CA ALA A 225 -1.24 11.34 -14.23
C ALA A 225 -1.29 11.99 -15.62
N GLU A 226 -2.38 12.69 -15.87
CA GLU A 226 -2.52 13.50 -17.07
C GLU A 226 -1.61 14.73 -17.00
N LYS A 227 -1.29 15.32 -18.13
CA LYS A 227 -0.39 16.46 -18.23
C LYS A 227 -1.08 17.65 -18.87
N PHE A 228 -0.62 18.84 -18.52
CA PHE A 228 -0.85 20.07 -19.26
C PHE A 228 0.49 20.70 -19.65
N TYR A 229 0.46 21.65 -20.54
CA TYR A 229 1.67 22.24 -21.09
C TYR A 229 1.66 23.75 -20.86
N MET A 230 2.82 24.30 -20.52
CA MET A 230 3.04 25.73 -20.37
C MET A 230 4.04 26.20 -21.41
N THR A 231 3.72 27.29 -22.12
CA THR A 231 4.57 27.85 -23.16
C THR A 231 4.48 29.37 -23.23
N GLY A 232 5.38 29.99 -24.00
CA GLY A 232 5.46 31.45 -24.16
C GLY A 232 6.37 32.10 -23.13
N GLN A 233 5.97 33.28 -22.60
CA GLN A 233 6.78 34.08 -21.70
C GLN A 233 6.67 33.61 -20.23
N ILE A 234 7.04 32.37 -19.99
CA ILE A 234 7.11 31.69 -18.69
C ILE A 234 8.57 31.28 -18.42
N ARG A 235 8.98 31.20 -17.15
CA ARG A 235 10.38 30.88 -16.80
C ARG A 235 10.76 29.47 -17.18
N ASN A 236 9.91 28.50 -16.86
CA ASN A 236 10.14 27.10 -17.15
C ASN A 236 9.03 26.57 -18.08
N PRO A 237 9.14 26.74 -19.41
CA PRO A 237 8.19 26.13 -20.33
C PRO A 237 8.38 24.62 -20.34
N GLY A 238 7.28 23.87 -20.42
CA GLY A 238 7.31 22.41 -20.40
C GLY A 238 5.98 21.75 -20.10
N ALA A 239 6.03 20.43 -19.84
CA ALA A 239 4.89 19.62 -19.46
C ALA A 239 4.85 19.47 -17.94
N TYR A 240 3.67 19.67 -17.38
CA TYR A 240 3.41 19.59 -15.95
C TYR A 240 2.32 18.57 -15.66
N THR A 241 2.38 17.95 -14.50
CA THR A 241 1.34 17.03 -14.02
C THR A 241 0.06 17.82 -13.73
N TYR A 242 -1.05 17.34 -14.24
CA TYR A 242 -2.34 17.90 -13.98
C TYR A 242 -2.89 17.42 -12.63
N GLU A 243 -3.43 18.34 -11.85
CA GLU A 243 -4.19 18.07 -10.64
C GLU A 243 -5.60 18.65 -10.78
N ARG A 244 -6.59 17.94 -10.26
CA ARG A 244 -7.98 18.38 -10.35
C ARG A 244 -8.18 19.72 -9.64
N GLY A 245 -8.80 20.69 -10.35
CA GLY A 245 -9.04 22.03 -9.81
C GLY A 245 -7.86 23.00 -9.95
N LEU A 246 -6.79 22.61 -10.66
CA LEU A 246 -5.65 23.46 -10.92
C LEU A 246 -6.07 24.69 -11.72
N THR A 247 -5.78 25.89 -11.19
CA THR A 247 -6.03 27.15 -11.89
C THR A 247 -4.85 27.59 -12.74
N VAL A 248 -5.10 28.45 -13.73
CA VAL A 248 -4.02 29.03 -14.57
C VAL A 248 -2.99 29.76 -13.71
N LEU A 249 -3.41 30.46 -12.65
CA LEU A 249 -2.50 31.13 -11.72
C LEU A 249 -1.56 30.15 -11.04
N GLN A 250 -2.10 29.03 -10.55
CA GLN A 250 -1.30 27.97 -9.94
C GLN A 250 -0.35 27.31 -10.95
N ALA A 251 -0.84 27.07 -12.18
CA ALA A 251 -0.02 26.54 -13.26
C ALA A 251 1.16 27.47 -13.60
N ILE A 252 0.93 28.80 -13.65
CA ILE A 252 1.99 29.78 -13.84
C ILE A 252 3.00 29.72 -12.68
N SER A 253 2.53 29.58 -11.44
CA SER A 253 3.38 29.50 -10.27
C SER A 253 4.23 28.23 -10.28
N LEU A 254 3.67 27.07 -10.65
CA LEU A 254 4.39 25.82 -10.84
C LEU A 254 5.49 25.93 -11.90
N ALA A 255 5.25 26.69 -12.95
CA ALA A 255 6.22 26.96 -14.03
C ALA A 255 7.25 28.05 -13.66
N GLY A 256 7.35 28.42 -12.39
CA GLY A 256 8.35 29.39 -11.90
C GLY A 256 7.97 30.85 -12.12
N GLY A 257 6.74 31.14 -12.54
CA GLY A 257 6.22 32.49 -12.77
C GLY A 257 6.55 33.04 -14.18
N LEU A 258 6.08 34.24 -14.41
CA LEU A 258 6.28 34.94 -15.69
C LEU A 258 7.73 35.39 -15.86
N THR A 259 8.17 35.53 -17.09
CA THR A 259 9.41 36.27 -17.40
C THR A 259 9.19 37.77 -17.27
N GLU A 260 10.24 38.60 -17.33
CA GLU A 260 10.14 40.07 -17.32
C GLU A 260 9.27 40.59 -18.46
N LYS A 261 9.22 39.87 -19.57
CA LYS A 261 8.43 40.20 -20.78
C LYS A 261 7.05 39.53 -20.77
N GLY A 262 6.75 38.69 -19.77
CA GLY A 262 5.49 37.97 -19.67
C GLY A 262 4.32 38.86 -19.25
N SER A 263 3.14 38.57 -19.76
CA SER A 263 1.90 39.26 -19.43
C SER A 263 0.90 38.30 -18.82
N ASN A 264 0.27 38.70 -17.74
CA ASN A 264 -0.88 38.00 -17.14
C ASN A 264 -2.24 38.40 -17.78
N ARG A 265 -2.21 39.21 -18.81
CA ARG A 265 -3.38 39.63 -19.59
C ARG A 265 -3.35 38.95 -20.95
N ARG A 266 -4.56 38.68 -21.49
CA ARG A 266 -4.72 38.01 -22.81
C ARG A 266 -4.05 36.61 -22.87
N LEU A 267 -4.12 35.91 -21.74
CA LEU A 267 -3.71 34.51 -21.71
C LEU A 267 -4.55 33.69 -22.67
N LYS A 268 -3.94 32.69 -23.27
CA LYS A 268 -4.61 31.81 -24.24
C LYS A 268 -4.42 30.35 -23.80
N VAL A 269 -5.40 29.55 -24.09
CA VAL A 269 -5.30 28.10 -23.97
C VAL A 269 -5.60 27.46 -25.33
N ILE A 270 -4.77 26.52 -25.70
CA ILE A 270 -5.01 25.66 -26.85
C ILE A 270 -5.52 24.34 -26.29
N ARG A 271 -6.78 24.06 -26.56
CA ARG A 271 -7.48 22.85 -26.09
C ARG A 271 -7.92 22.03 -27.28
N THR A 272 -7.81 20.70 -27.15
CA THR A 272 -8.32 19.79 -28.17
C THR A 272 -9.75 19.38 -27.80
N VAL A 273 -10.72 19.86 -28.58
CA VAL A 273 -12.13 19.52 -28.43
C VAL A 273 -12.57 18.74 -29.68
N ASN A 274 -13.11 17.54 -29.49
CA ASN A 274 -13.54 16.66 -30.58
C ASN A 274 -12.47 16.46 -31.69
N GLY A 275 -11.20 16.29 -31.28
CA GLY A 275 -10.08 16.09 -32.19
C GLY A 275 -9.59 17.36 -32.91
N LYS A 276 -10.22 18.53 -32.69
CA LYS A 276 -9.79 19.82 -33.25
C LYS A 276 -9.16 20.69 -32.17
N LYS A 277 -8.00 21.28 -32.51
CA LYS A 277 -7.33 22.25 -31.65
C LYS A 277 -8.06 23.59 -31.75
N THR A 278 -8.52 24.10 -30.61
CA THR A 278 -9.20 25.40 -30.49
C THR A 278 -8.39 26.28 -29.57
N GLU A 279 -8.14 27.51 -30.01
CA GLU A 279 -7.49 28.55 -29.21
C GLU A 279 -8.57 29.44 -28.56
N GLN A 280 -8.50 29.60 -27.25
CA GLN A 280 -9.46 30.38 -26.45
C GLN A 280 -8.72 31.32 -25.51
N GLY A 281 -9.32 32.46 -25.20
CA GLY A 281 -8.87 33.30 -24.10
C GLY A 281 -9.17 32.63 -22.75
N ILE A 282 -8.26 32.75 -21.81
CA ILE A 282 -8.41 32.18 -20.46
C ILE A 282 -7.95 33.21 -19.42
N ASN A 283 -8.54 33.16 -18.22
CA ASN A 283 -8.20 34.03 -17.11
C ASN A 283 -7.39 33.27 -16.05
N LEU A 284 -6.76 34.04 -15.15
CA LEU A 284 -5.92 33.45 -14.08
C LEU A 284 -6.67 32.49 -13.15
N ASN A 285 -7.95 32.74 -12.91
CA ASN A 285 -8.78 31.93 -11.99
C ASN A 285 -9.50 30.78 -12.70
N ASP A 286 -9.38 30.68 -14.02
CA ASP A 286 -10.02 29.62 -14.77
C ASP A 286 -9.24 28.30 -14.55
N ALA A 287 -9.98 27.19 -14.58
CA ALA A 287 -9.39 25.86 -14.41
C ALA A 287 -8.68 25.41 -15.71
N VAL A 288 -7.47 24.91 -15.54
CA VAL A 288 -6.74 24.17 -16.57
C VAL A 288 -7.39 22.80 -16.72
N GLN A 289 -7.41 22.25 -17.91
CA GLN A 289 -7.86 20.89 -18.19
C GLN A 289 -6.71 19.99 -18.64
N PRO A 290 -6.84 18.67 -18.48
CA PRO A 290 -5.88 17.72 -19.04
C PRO A 290 -5.67 17.96 -20.54
N GLY A 291 -4.40 17.93 -20.97
CA GLY A 291 -4.03 18.15 -22.36
C GLY A 291 -4.00 19.60 -22.83
N ASP A 292 -4.40 20.56 -21.97
CA ASP A 292 -4.34 21.99 -22.30
C ASP A 292 -2.91 22.45 -22.55
N THR A 293 -2.74 23.36 -23.49
CA THR A 293 -1.51 24.13 -23.64
C THR A 293 -1.81 25.60 -23.32
N VAL A 294 -1.34 26.05 -22.16
CA VAL A 294 -1.47 27.44 -21.72
C VAL A 294 -0.34 28.27 -22.32
N VAL A 295 -0.70 29.30 -23.06
CA VAL A 295 0.22 30.20 -23.78
C VAL A 295 0.28 31.54 -23.08
N ILE A 296 1.45 31.90 -22.60
CA ILE A 296 1.70 33.20 -21.95
C ILE A 296 2.20 34.19 -22.98
N PRO A 297 1.44 35.25 -23.30
CA PRO A 297 1.83 36.24 -24.28
C PRO A 297 2.92 37.16 -23.76
N GLN A 298 3.58 37.84 -24.70
CA GLN A 298 4.49 38.93 -24.37
C GLN A 298 3.69 40.17 -23.95
N ARG A 299 4.23 40.89 -22.99
CA ARG A 299 3.73 42.21 -22.60
C ARG A 299 3.91 43.20 -23.78
N LEU A 300 2.84 43.75 -24.24
CA LEU A 300 2.91 44.90 -25.18
C LEU A 300 3.31 46.16 -24.37
N LEU A 301 4.36 46.77 -24.83
CA LEU A 301 4.83 48.07 -24.30
C LEU A 301 3.79 49.18 -24.59
#